data_7e7216928f847ac545b517768fbc02d1
#
_entry.id   7e7216928f847ac545b517768fbc02d1
#
_cell.length_a   1.000
_cell.length_b   1.000
_cell.length_c   1.000
_cell.angle_alpha   90.00
_cell.angle_beta   90.00
_cell.angle_gamma   90.00
#
_symmetry.space_group_name_H-M   'P 1'
#
loop_
_entity.id
_entity.type
_entity.pdbx_description
1 polymer ?
#
loop_
_entity_poly.entity_id
_entity_poly.type
_entity_poly.pdbx_seq_one_letter_code
_entity_poly.pdbx_strand_id
1 'polypeptide(L)'
;MFKALQTSHPVRHAVRAAVVSGLIALACPAQAACPALLDRSVPRLQDEQPQSLCQYAGKVVLVVNTASQCGFTPQYKGLEALYERLRGEGLVVLGFPSNDFGGQEPGSATEIAAFCENQFAVKFPMFSKVAVKGDKAHPLYADLARRSGKSPLWNFHKYLVSRDGQTVHSYTSLTAPDDAALLRDVRAMLSAR
;
A
#
# COMPACT_ATOMS: atom_id res chain seq x y z
N MET A 1 16.21 -37.35 93.41
CA MET A 1 15.75 -38.07 92.21
C MET A 1 14.83 -37.07 91.45
N PHE A 2 15.37 -36.18 90.60
CA PHE A 2 14.57 -35.23 89.77
C PHE A 2 15.05 -35.33 88.32
N LYS A 3 14.12 -35.76 87.51
CA LYS A 3 14.32 -35.96 86.04
C LYS A 3 14.04 -34.65 85.34
N ALA A 4 15.02 -34.07 84.67
CA ALA A 4 14.87 -32.87 83.86
C ALA A 4 14.20 -33.21 82.53
N LEU A 5 13.10 -32.53 82.24
CA LEU A 5 12.44 -32.52 80.90
C LEU A 5 13.17 -31.57 79.97
N GLN A 6 13.70 -32.09 78.88
CA GLN A 6 14.20 -31.29 77.77
C GLN A 6 13.04 -31.01 76.83
N THR A 7 12.72 -29.71 76.66
CA THR A 7 11.79 -29.24 75.66
C THR A 7 12.53 -28.85 74.36
N SER A 8 12.33 -29.63 73.31
CA SER A 8 12.85 -29.33 71.96
C SER A 8 11.95 -28.36 71.28
N HIS A 9 12.51 -27.21 70.84
CA HIS A 9 11.83 -26.23 70.01
C HIS A 9 12.01 -26.61 68.53
N PRO A 10 10.95 -26.58 67.68
CA PRO A 10 11.08 -26.75 66.23
C PRO A 10 11.51 -25.44 65.54
N VAL A 11 12.61 -25.52 64.83
CA VAL A 11 13.08 -24.41 63.94
C VAL A 11 12.16 -24.35 62.72
N ARG A 12 11.40 -23.26 62.60
CA ARG A 12 10.57 -22.97 61.41
C ARG A 12 11.47 -22.32 60.32
N HIS A 13 11.79 -23.10 59.30
CA HIS A 13 12.41 -22.55 58.09
C HIS A 13 11.34 -21.80 57.28
N ALA A 14 11.43 -20.47 57.25
CA ALA A 14 10.61 -19.63 56.36
C ALA A 14 11.20 -19.66 54.96
N VAL A 15 10.52 -20.37 54.04
CA VAL A 15 10.82 -20.33 52.59
C VAL A 15 10.31 -19.01 52.05
N ARG A 16 11.21 -18.09 51.71
CA ARG A 16 10.89 -16.86 50.98
C ARG A 16 10.72 -17.19 49.50
N ALA A 17 9.48 -17.24 49.02
CA ALA A 17 9.18 -17.28 47.59
C ALA A 17 9.49 -15.94 46.96
N ALA A 18 10.52 -15.87 46.11
CA ALA A 18 10.81 -14.72 45.30
C ALA A 18 9.84 -14.71 44.09
N VAL A 19 8.88 -13.77 44.08
CA VAL A 19 8.02 -13.52 42.96
C VAL A 19 8.83 -12.71 41.95
N VAL A 20 9.29 -13.34 40.86
CA VAL A 20 9.90 -12.67 39.73
C VAL A 20 8.76 -12.13 38.86
N SER A 21 8.42 -10.84 39.04
CA SER A 21 7.50 -10.15 38.14
C SER A 21 8.20 -9.88 36.80
N GLY A 22 7.99 -10.75 35.83
CA GLY A 22 8.43 -10.52 34.44
C GLY A 22 7.63 -9.39 33.81
N LEU A 23 8.25 -8.24 33.56
CA LEU A 23 7.70 -7.22 32.70
C LEU A 23 7.71 -7.75 31.25
N ILE A 24 6.55 -8.15 30.74
CA ILE A 24 6.35 -8.38 29.30
C ILE A 24 6.27 -7.01 28.64
N ALA A 25 7.35 -6.55 28.04
CA ALA A 25 7.36 -5.38 27.19
C ALA A 25 6.53 -5.70 25.93
N LEU A 26 5.33 -5.15 25.84
CA LEU A 26 4.54 -5.14 24.60
C LEU A 26 5.30 -4.30 23.58
N ALA A 27 5.99 -4.98 22.66
CA ALA A 27 6.57 -4.32 21.49
C ALA A 27 5.42 -3.83 20.59
N CYS A 28 5.08 -2.54 20.66
CA CYS A 28 4.24 -1.89 19.65
C CYS A 28 4.93 -2.06 18.29
N PRO A 29 4.25 -2.56 17.25
CA PRO A 29 4.81 -2.57 15.91
C PRO A 29 5.15 -1.13 15.52
N ALA A 30 6.42 -0.87 15.23
CA ALA A 30 6.85 0.42 14.73
C ALA A 30 6.11 0.68 13.41
N GLN A 31 5.26 1.69 13.40
CA GLN A 31 4.56 2.12 12.19
C GLN A 31 5.62 2.67 11.22
N ALA A 32 5.64 2.14 9.99
CA ALA A 32 6.59 2.61 8.98
C ALA A 32 6.39 4.12 8.78
N ALA A 33 7.49 4.88 8.83
CA ALA A 33 7.43 6.32 8.56
C ALA A 33 6.88 6.55 7.13
N CYS A 34 6.07 7.59 6.96
CA CYS A 34 5.50 7.91 5.66
C CYS A 34 6.61 8.30 4.67
N PRO A 35 6.80 7.58 3.55
CA PRO A 35 7.74 7.99 2.53
C PRO A 35 7.33 9.33 1.93
N ALA A 36 8.30 10.22 1.65
CA ALA A 36 8.04 11.55 1.06
C ALA A 36 7.20 11.50 -0.23
N LEU A 37 7.32 10.41 -1.01
CA LEU A 37 6.51 10.18 -2.20
C LEU A 37 5.01 10.02 -1.88
N LEU A 38 4.67 9.45 -0.73
CA LEU A 38 3.30 9.20 -0.27
C LEU A 38 2.79 10.26 0.71
N ASP A 39 3.64 11.22 1.14
CA ASP A 39 3.25 12.28 2.07
C ASP A 39 2.40 13.35 1.36
N ARG A 40 1.20 12.93 1.00
CA ARG A 40 0.20 13.77 0.31
C ARG A 40 -1.20 13.22 0.48
N SER A 41 -2.18 14.08 0.32
CA SER A 41 -3.61 13.72 0.34
C SER A 41 -4.19 13.89 -1.06
N VAL A 42 -5.01 12.90 -1.48
CA VAL A 42 -5.74 12.94 -2.76
C VAL A 42 -7.19 12.53 -2.48
N PRO A 43 -8.20 13.22 -3.06
CA PRO A 43 -9.58 12.82 -2.89
C PRO A 43 -9.85 11.42 -3.44
N ARG A 44 -10.64 10.62 -2.70
CA ARG A 44 -11.12 9.32 -3.15
C ARG A 44 -12.16 9.48 -4.27
N LEU A 45 -12.14 8.59 -5.25
CA LEU A 45 -13.03 8.70 -6.41
C LEU A 45 -14.52 8.62 -6.05
N GLN A 46 -14.89 7.77 -5.07
CA GLN A 46 -16.27 7.44 -4.75
C GLN A 46 -17.04 8.56 -4.06
N ASP A 47 -16.38 9.39 -3.27
CA ASP A 47 -17.03 10.39 -2.41
C ASP A 47 -16.23 11.70 -2.28
N GLU A 48 -15.14 11.80 -3.02
CA GLU A 48 -14.23 12.94 -3.05
C GLU A 48 -13.65 13.33 -1.67
N GLN A 49 -13.74 12.43 -0.67
CA GLN A 49 -13.14 12.67 0.64
C GLN A 49 -11.61 12.55 0.58
N PRO A 50 -10.88 13.51 1.19
CA PRO A 50 -9.43 13.48 1.22
C PRO A 50 -8.90 12.19 1.85
N GLN A 51 -7.96 11.53 1.15
CA GLN A 51 -7.28 10.31 1.62
C GLN A 51 -5.78 10.55 1.67
N SER A 52 -5.18 10.40 2.83
CA SER A 52 -3.73 10.42 2.97
C SER A 52 -3.13 9.15 2.34
N LEU A 53 -2.18 9.32 1.41
CA LEU A 53 -1.46 8.19 0.84
C LEU A 53 -0.46 7.57 1.84
N CYS A 54 -0.16 8.23 2.96
CA CYS A 54 0.63 7.66 4.07
C CYS A 54 0.01 6.38 4.65
N GLN A 55 -1.30 6.16 4.49
CA GLN A 55 -1.94 4.89 4.88
C GLN A 55 -1.36 3.66 4.16
N TYR A 56 -0.64 3.88 3.06
CA TYR A 56 0.04 2.83 2.28
C TYR A 56 1.54 2.74 2.58
N ALA A 57 2.03 3.46 3.59
CA ALA A 57 3.42 3.34 4.03
C ALA A 57 3.77 1.88 4.38
N GLY A 58 4.96 1.43 3.98
CA GLY A 58 5.41 0.05 4.18
C GLY A 58 4.78 -0.98 3.22
N LYS A 59 3.93 -0.56 2.28
CA LYS A 59 3.40 -1.41 1.20
C LYS A 59 4.20 -1.22 -0.08
N VAL A 60 4.21 -2.24 -0.92
CA VAL A 60 4.60 -2.12 -2.33
C VAL A 60 3.42 -1.49 -3.06
N VAL A 61 3.65 -0.38 -3.77
CA VAL A 61 2.57 0.40 -4.36
C VAL A 61 2.66 0.36 -5.89
N LEU A 62 1.59 -0.07 -6.56
CA LEU A 62 1.46 0.01 -8.02
C LEU A 62 0.53 1.18 -8.37
N VAL A 63 1.09 2.29 -8.83
CA VAL A 63 0.33 3.48 -9.27
C VAL A 63 0.02 3.37 -10.75
N VAL A 64 -1.24 3.54 -11.14
CA VAL A 64 -1.71 3.39 -12.53
C VAL A 64 -2.59 4.57 -12.92
N ASN A 65 -2.31 5.24 -14.05
CA ASN A 65 -3.25 6.18 -14.62
C ASN A 65 -4.25 5.46 -15.52
N THR A 66 -5.53 5.70 -15.33
CA THR A 66 -6.62 4.92 -15.93
C THR A 66 -7.51 5.76 -16.82
N ALA A 67 -8.28 5.10 -17.69
CA ALA A 67 -9.31 5.73 -18.49
C ALA A 67 -10.40 4.71 -18.85
N SER A 68 -11.66 5.17 -18.90
CA SER A 68 -12.83 4.34 -19.18
C SER A 68 -13.03 4.03 -20.66
N GLN A 69 -12.53 4.89 -21.57
CA GLN A 69 -12.75 4.80 -23.02
C GLN A 69 -11.46 4.51 -23.79
N CYS A 70 -10.64 3.60 -23.31
CA CYS A 70 -9.31 3.29 -23.83
C CYS A 70 -9.24 1.84 -24.33
N GLY A 71 -8.47 1.57 -25.38
CA GLY A 71 -8.20 0.19 -25.81
C GLY A 71 -7.53 -0.68 -24.74
N PHE A 72 -6.86 -0.05 -23.75
CA PHE A 72 -6.26 -0.72 -22.62
C PHE A 72 -7.18 -0.87 -21.40
N THR A 73 -8.43 -0.37 -21.43
CA THR A 73 -9.40 -0.48 -20.33
C THR A 73 -9.61 -1.92 -19.82
N PRO A 74 -9.55 -2.97 -20.66
CA PRO A 74 -9.59 -4.36 -20.16
C PRO A 74 -8.52 -4.73 -19.14
N GLN A 75 -7.43 -3.95 -19.01
CA GLN A 75 -6.41 -4.17 -17.98
C GLN A 75 -6.93 -3.98 -16.55
N TYR A 76 -8.07 -3.32 -16.34
CA TYR A 76 -8.71 -3.27 -15.02
C TYR A 76 -8.91 -4.66 -14.41
N LYS A 77 -9.32 -5.66 -15.21
CA LYS A 77 -9.48 -7.05 -14.75
C LYS A 77 -8.18 -7.65 -14.21
N GLY A 78 -7.10 -7.43 -14.96
CA GLY A 78 -5.77 -7.92 -14.55
C GLY A 78 -5.23 -7.19 -13.31
N LEU A 79 -5.47 -5.88 -13.21
CA LEU A 79 -5.07 -5.08 -12.04
C LEU A 79 -5.85 -5.52 -10.79
N GLU A 80 -7.15 -5.76 -10.90
CA GLU A 80 -7.97 -6.25 -9.79
C GLU A 80 -7.52 -7.65 -9.36
N ALA A 81 -7.31 -8.56 -10.31
CA ALA A 81 -6.82 -9.91 -10.03
C ALA A 81 -5.44 -9.90 -9.34
N LEU A 82 -4.54 -9.00 -9.76
CA LEU A 82 -3.23 -8.81 -9.16
C LEU A 82 -3.37 -8.29 -7.71
N TYR A 83 -4.22 -7.28 -7.51
CA TYR A 83 -4.51 -6.72 -6.20
C TYR A 83 -5.09 -7.76 -5.26
N GLU A 84 -6.16 -8.45 -5.62
CA GLU A 84 -6.80 -9.48 -4.79
C GLU A 84 -5.82 -10.58 -4.39
N ARG A 85 -4.97 -11.02 -5.33
CA ARG A 85 -3.98 -12.07 -5.07
C ARG A 85 -2.89 -11.66 -4.09
N LEU A 86 -2.39 -10.40 -4.17
CA LEU A 86 -1.18 -9.99 -3.45
C LEU A 86 -1.40 -8.95 -2.35
N ARG A 87 -2.63 -8.45 -2.16
CA ARG A 87 -2.93 -7.46 -1.10
C ARG A 87 -2.59 -7.98 0.30
N GLY A 88 -2.80 -9.26 0.55
CA GLY A 88 -2.45 -9.93 1.81
C GLY A 88 -0.93 -10.01 2.05
N GLU A 89 -0.12 -9.95 0.98
CA GLU A 89 1.34 -9.93 1.03
C GLU A 89 1.93 -8.51 1.10
N GLY A 90 1.06 -7.49 1.00
CA GLY A 90 1.46 -6.09 1.14
C GLY A 90 1.54 -5.31 -0.17
N LEU A 91 0.98 -5.82 -1.29
CA LEU A 91 0.76 -5.01 -2.49
C LEU A 91 -0.49 -4.15 -2.33
N VAL A 92 -0.42 -2.92 -2.83
CA VAL A 92 -1.59 -2.08 -3.10
C VAL A 92 -1.53 -1.54 -4.53
N VAL A 93 -2.66 -1.54 -5.21
CA VAL A 93 -2.85 -0.85 -6.50
C VAL A 93 -3.59 0.45 -6.24
N LEU A 94 -3.10 1.57 -6.80
CA LEU A 94 -3.71 2.88 -6.70
C LEU A 94 -4.06 3.37 -8.10
N GLY A 95 -5.34 3.52 -8.40
CA GLY A 95 -5.83 3.97 -9.69
C GLY A 95 -6.14 5.47 -9.71
N PHE A 96 -5.66 6.16 -10.73
CA PHE A 96 -5.86 7.58 -10.94
C PHE A 96 -6.43 7.82 -12.33
N PRO A 97 -7.73 8.08 -12.48
CA PRO A 97 -8.32 8.49 -13.74
C PRO A 97 -7.61 9.71 -14.31
N SER A 98 -7.38 9.73 -15.61
CA SER A 98 -6.74 10.86 -16.29
C SER A 98 -7.32 11.09 -17.68
N ASN A 99 -7.63 12.34 -18.00
CA ASN A 99 -8.14 12.74 -19.33
C ASN A 99 -7.04 13.24 -20.27
N ASP A 100 -5.76 13.11 -19.90
CA ASP A 100 -4.63 13.69 -20.64
C ASP A 100 -4.34 13.01 -21.98
N PHE A 101 -4.87 11.82 -22.20
CA PHE A 101 -4.60 11.01 -23.38
C PHE A 101 -5.87 10.80 -24.22
N GLY A 102 -6.00 11.60 -25.26
CA GLY A 102 -7.09 11.50 -26.22
C GLY A 102 -8.48 11.84 -25.65
N GLY A 103 -8.58 12.47 -24.48
CA GLY A 103 -9.87 12.76 -23.86
C GLY A 103 -10.66 11.51 -23.46
N GLN A 104 -9.96 10.41 -23.17
CA GLN A 104 -10.59 9.08 -22.96
C GLN A 104 -11.12 8.85 -21.53
N GLU A 105 -11.13 9.88 -20.69
CA GLU A 105 -11.75 9.87 -19.36
C GLU A 105 -12.63 11.11 -19.13
N PRO A 106 -13.68 11.32 -19.95
CA PRO A 106 -14.49 12.54 -19.89
C PRO A 106 -15.42 12.59 -18.68
N GLY A 107 -15.79 11.41 -18.11
CA GLY A 107 -16.81 11.27 -17.06
C GLY A 107 -16.50 12.06 -15.78
N SER A 108 -17.56 12.33 -15.01
CA SER A 108 -17.48 12.81 -13.62
C SER A 108 -16.92 11.72 -12.69
N ALA A 109 -16.56 12.07 -11.44
CA ALA A 109 -16.10 11.12 -10.45
C ALA A 109 -17.12 9.98 -10.21
N THR A 110 -18.40 10.33 -10.10
CA THR A 110 -19.50 9.37 -9.92
C THR A 110 -19.65 8.41 -11.09
N GLU A 111 -19.57 8.91 -12.33
CA GLU A 111 -19.69 8.08 -13.53
C GLU A 111 -18.51 7.13 -13.67
N ILE A 112 -17.29 7.61 -13.39
CA ILE A 112 -16.08 6.78 -13.42
C ILE A 112 -16.13 5.71 -12.32
N ALA A 113 -16.55 6.06 -11.09
CA ALA A 113 -16.70 5.13 -9.99
C ALA A 113 -17.70 4.01 -10.34
N ALA A 114 -18.89 4.38 -10.84
CA ALA A 114 -19.90 3.43 -11.28
C ALA A 114 -19.40 2.53 -12.43
N PHE A 115 -18.65 3.09 -13.39
CA PHE A 115 -18.04 2.31 -14.46
C PHE A 115 -17.06 1.27 -13.93
N CYS A 116 -16.14 1.67 -13.05
CA CYS A 116 -15.14 0.78 -12.47
C CYS A 116 -15.78 -0.37 -11.66
N GLU A 117 -16.81 -0.05 -10.86
CA GLU A 117 -17.52 -1.05 -10.07
C GLU A 117 -18.35 -2.00 -10.95
N ASN A 118 -19.21 -1.46 -11.81
CA ASN A 118 -20.18 -2.26 -12.56
C ASN A 118 -19.55 -3.09 -13.70
N GLN A 119 -18.50 -2.59 -14.34
CA GLN A 119 -17.88 -3.26 -15.48
C GLN A 119 -16.71 -4.17 -15.10
N PHE A 120 -15.98 -3.83 -14.02
CA PHE A 120 -14.73 -4.50 -13.66
C PHE A 120 -14.66 -4.95 -12.20
N ALA A 121 -15.69 -4.66 -11.39
CA ALA A 121 -15.74 -4.96 -9.94
C ALA A 121 -14.46 -4.49 -9.20
N VAL A 122 -13.96 -3.30 -9.56
CA VAL A 122 -12.73 -2.74 -9.00
C VAL A 122 -12.89 -2.50 -7.51
N LYS A 123 -11.99 -3.09 -6.71
CA LYS A 123 -11.92 -2.93 -5.25
C LYS A 123 -10.63 -2.25 -4.80
N PHE A 124 -9.60 -2.23 -5.65
CA PHE A 124 -8.41 -1.45 -5.30
C PHE A 124 -8.72 0.05 -5.21
N PRO A 125 -8.00 0.81 -4.37
CA PRO A 125 -8.22 2.24 -4.18
C PRO A 125 -8.17 3.04 -5.49
N MET A 126 -9.24 3.79 -5.73
CA MET A 126 -9.37 4.74 -6.84
C MET A 126 -9.44 6.17 -6.31
N PHE A 127 -8.78 7.10 -6.99
CA PHE A 127 -8.71 8.51 -6.61
C PHE A 127 -9.36 9.40 -7.65
N SER A 128 -9.60 10.66 -7.29
CA SER A 128 -10.16 11.65 -8.22
C SER A 128 -9.26 11.84 -9.44
N LYS A 129 -9.88 12.24 -10.54
CA LYS A 129 -9.20 12.49 -11.81
C LYS A 129 -8.11 13.55 -11.67
N VAL A 130 -6.92 13.24 -12.20
CA VAL A 130 -5.75 14.12 -12.15
C VAL A 130 -5.07 14.24 -13.50
N ALA A 131 -4.34 15.34 -13.71
CA ALA A 131 -3.37 15.42 -14.79
C ALA A 131 -2.11 14.61 -14.42
N VAL A 132 -1.56 13.86 -15.37
CA VAL A 132 -0.43 12.95 -15.14
C VAL A 132 0.82 13.31 -15.96
N LYS A 133 0.73 14.33 -16.81
CA LYS A 133 1.85 14.80 -17.66
C LYS A 133 1.90 16.32 -17.77
N GLY A 134 3.04 16.84 -18.24
CA GLY A 134 3.27 18.27 -18.45
C GLY A 134 3.31 19.08 -17.16
N ASP A 135 3.25 20.40 -17.28
CA ASP A 135 3.41 21.33 -16.16
C ASP A 135 2.27 21.28 -15.14
N LYS A 136 1.12 20.73 -15.54
CA LYS A 136 -0.05 20.55 -14.67
C LYS A 136 -0.11 19.17 -14.02
N ALA A 137 0.93 18.33 -14.20
CA ALA A 137 0.96 17.01 -13.60
C ALA A 137 0.79 17.10 -12.08
N HIS A 138 -0.09 16.25 -11.55
CA HIS A 138 -0.26 16.10 -10.11
C HIS A 138 1.11 15.79 -9.45
N PRO A 139 1.44 16.37 -8.28
CA PRO A 139 2.76 16.24 -7.66
C PRO A 139 3.24 14.78 -7.48
N LEU A 140 2.33 13.83 -7.24
CA LEU A 140 2.67 12.40 -7.22
C LEU A 140 3.27 11.95 -8.55
N TYR A 141 2.62 12.28 -9.68
CA TYR A 141 3.06 11.86 -11.00
C TYR A 141 4.33 12.59 -11.45
N ALA A 142 4.48 13.85 -11.10
CA ALA A 142 5.71 14.60 -11.33
C ALA A 142 6.90 13.95 -10.61
N ASP A 143 6.71 13.54 -9.35
CA ASP A 143 7.74 12.85 -8.56
C ASP A 143 8.03 11.43 -9.09
N LEU A 144 7.02 10.67 -9.46
CA LEU A 144 7.17 9.34 -10.05
C LEU A 144 7.95 9.41 -11.37
N ALA A 145 7.60 10.36 -12.24
CA ALA A 145 8.30 10.58 -13.51
C ALA A 145 9.77 10.97 -13.29
N ARG A 146 10.04 11.89 -12.36
CA ARG A 146 11.40 12.32 -12.01
C ARG A 146 12.25 11.18 -11.45
N ARG A 147 11.69 10.35 -10.55
CA ARG A 147 12.41 9.24 -9.91
C ARG A 147 12.67 8.08 -10.86
N SER A 148 11.73 7.77 -11.74
CA SER A 148 11.87 6.70 -12.73
C SER A 148 12.56 7.13 -14.02
N GLY A 149 12.71 8.45 -14.26
CA GLY A 149 13.21 9.01 -15.50
C GLY A 149 12.22 8.89 -16.68
N LYS A 150 10.96 8.51 -16.44
CA LYS A 150 9.95 8.25 -17.48
C LYS A 150 8.58 8.81 -17.08
N SER A 151 8.02 9.69 -17.93
CA SER A 151 6.64 10.16 -17.79
C SER A 151 5.65 9.19 -18.44
N PRO A 152 4.37 9.19 -18.04
CA PRO A 152 3.34 8.42 -18.73
C PRO A 152 3.24 8.87 -20.20
N LEU A 153 3.24 7.90 -21.11
CA LEU A 153 3.08 8.13 -22.55
C LEU A 153 1.65 7.87 -23.01
N TRP A 154 0.88 7.10 -22.23
CA TRP A 154 -0.52 6.77 -22.55
C TRP A 154 -1.27 6.34 -21.28
N ASN A 155 -2.57 6.09 -21.38
CA ASN A 155 -3.37 5.49 -20.31
C ASN A 155 -2.84 4.10 -19.92
N PHE A 156 -3.05 3.69 -18.69
CA PHE A 156 -2.57 2.43 -18.10
C PHE A 156 -1.03 2.31 -18.05
N HIS A 157 -0.33 3.44 -18.01
CA HIS A 157 1.07 3.46 -17.59
C HIS A 157 1.17 3.14 -16.10
N LYS A 158 2.19 2.43 -15.68
CA LYS A 158 2.31 1.95 -14.30
C LYS A 158 3.64 2.37 -13.70
N TYR A 159 3.60 2.71 -12.42
CA TYR A 159 4.79 2.88 -11.59
C TYR A 159 4.72 1.92 -10.41
N LEU A 160 5.73 1.09 -10.25
CA LEU A 160 5.89 0.19 -9.11
C LEU A 160 6.87 0.82 -8.12
N VAL A 161 6.42 1.01 -6.89
CA VAL A 161 7.15 1.70 -5.83
C VAL A 161 7.45 0.73 -4.69
N SER A 162 8.70 0.71 -4.22
CA SER A 162 9.14 -0.10 -3.09
C SER A 162 8.51 0.35 -1.76
N ARG A 163 8.57 -0.50 -0.74
CA ARG A 163 7.98 -0.26 0.59
C ARG A 163 8.47 1.03 1.27
N ASP A 164 9.73 1.38 1.06
CA ASP A 164 10.37 2.60 1.56
C ASP A 164 10.14 3.83 0.67
N GLY A 165 9.48 3.64 -0.48
CA GLY A 165 9.23 4.68 -1.47
C GLY A 165 10.46 5.15 -2.23
N GLN A 166 11.62 4.49 -2.13
CA GLN A 166 12.87 4.95 -2.74
C GLN A 166 13.03 4.46 -4.18
N THR A 167 12.69 3.21 -4.44
CA THR A 167 12.79 2.60 -5.77
C THR A 167 11.48 2.78 -6.54
N VAL A 168 11.58 3.26 -7.77
CA VAL A 168 10.42 3.42 -8.67
C VAL A 168 10.76 2.80 -10.03
N HIS A 169 10.04 1.73 -10.38
CA HIS A 169 10.08 1.15 -11.72
C HIS A 169 8.89 1.67 -12.55
N SER A 170 9.12 1.84 -13.85
CA SER A 170 8.14 2.38 -14.78
C SER A 170 7.82 1.36 -15.87
N TYR A 171 6.54 1.15 -16.17
CA TYR A 171 6.06 0.23 -17.19
C TYR A 171 5.07 0.94 -18.11
N THR A 172 5.22 0.73 -19.41
CA THR A 172 4.31 1.34 -20.39
C THR A 172 2.94 0.66 -20.36
N SER A 173 1.98 1.24 -21.07
CA SER A 173 0.63 0.68 -21.27
C SER A 173 0.65 -0.74 -21.86
N LEU A 174 1.69 -1.08 -22.64
CA LEU A 174 1.85 -2.39 -23.28
C LEU A 174 2.18 -3.51 -22.28
N THR A 175 2.74 -3.17 -21.12
CA THR A 175 3.00 -4.14 -20.06
C THR A 175 1.69 -4.46 -19.34
N ALA A 176 1.14 -5.63 -19.62
CA ALA A 176 -0.08 -6.11 -18.97
C ALA A 176 0.14 -6.39 -17.46
N PRO A 177 -0.92 -6.37 -16.64
CA PRO A 177 -0.79 -6.64 -15.19
C PRO A 177 -0.27 -8.04 -14.83
N ASP A 178 -0.36 -8.99 -15.74
CA ASP A 178 0.13 -10.36 -15.65
C ASP A 178 1.48 -10.58 -16.35
N ASP A 179 2.09 -9.53 -16.87
CA ASP A 179 3.40 -9.58 -17.51
C ASP A 179 4.47 -10.16 -16.56
N ALA A 180 5.28 -11.07 -17.09
CA ALA A 180 6.27 -11.79 -16.29
C ALA A 180 7.33 -10.87 -15.65
N ALA A 181 7.73 -9.80 -16.34
CA ALA A 181 8.71 -8.85 -15.79
C ALA A 181 8.10 -8.01 -14.66
N LEU A 182 6.87 -7.51 -14.84
CA LEU A 182 6.14 -6.79 -13.79
C LEU A 182 5.93 -7.70 -12.57
N LEU A 183 5.47 -8.93 -12.75
CA LEU A 183 5.23 -9.87 -11.65
C LEU A 183 6.51 -10.24 -10.91
N ARG A 184 7.61 -10.43 -11.61
CA ARG A 184 8.93 -10.69 -11.00
C ARG A 184 9.33 -9.52 -10.10
N ASP A 185 9.23 -8.28 -10.60
CA ASP A 185 9.65 -7.09 -9.88
C ASP A 185 8.72 -6.81 -8.67
N VAL A 186 7.42 -7.04 -8.81
CA VAL A 186 6.46 -7.00 -7.69
C VAL A 186 6.87 -7.99 -6.60
N ARG A 187 7.15 -9.26 -6.95
CA ARG A 187 7.57 -10.29 -5.98
C ARG A 187 8.89 -9.95 -5.31
N ALA A 188 9.86 -9.43 -6.06
CA ALA A 188 11.15 -8.98 -5.52
C ALA A 188 10.96 -7.87 -4.47
N MET A 189 10.13 -6.85 -4.76
CA MET A 189 9.84 -5.78 -3.80
C MET A 189 9.01 -6.25 -2.60
N LEU A 190 8.10 -7.22 -2.78
CA LEU A 190 7.33 -7.80 -1.66
C LEU A 190 8.22 -8.60 -0.71
N SER A 191 9.25 -9.30 -1.23
CA SER A 191 10.18 -10.10 -0.45
C SER A 191 11.26 -9.26 0.25
N ALA A 192 11.55 -8.04 -0.21
CA ALA A 192 12.47 -7.12 0.44
C ALA A 192 11.90 -6.65 1.79
N ARG A 193 12.74 -6.74 2.85
CA ARG A 193 12.41 -6.32 4.22
C ARG A 193 12.93 -4.92 4.51
#